data_dcaad90f0b7681893d2de8024ea37696
#
_entry.id   dcaad90f0b7681893d2de8024ea37696
#
_cell.length_a   1.000
_cell.length_b   1.000
_cell.length_c   1.000
_cell.angle_alpha   90.00
_cell.angle_beta   90.00
_cell.angle_gamma   90.00
#
_symmetry.space_group_name_H-M   'P 1'
#
loop_
_entity.id
_entity.type
_entity.pdbx_description
1 polymer ?
#
loop_
_entity_poly.entity_id
_entity_poly.type
_entity_poly.pdbx_seq_one_letter_code
_entity_poly.pdbx_strand_id
1 'polypeptide(L)'
;GPWWAPFNTALTSSYATDDAEWINVSAPVGEDGKIQSINTQSYAGFVAVRKGYEHPEIAMKIVNVNAEYSKQDTSDASLEIRENQPLAYFNWPLYCEVQPGNNAQLMTEHVLAAMDDESKVDTLTSDELSYYQSAQNYLAAEKEGKKADSADYSQYMSRIVSMSRMIENPADFVTPAFYETTESMAIRWASLE
;
A
#
# COMPACT_ATOMS: atom_id res chain seq x y z
N GLY A 1 -8.18 3.04 10.75
CA GLY A 1 -8.09 3.23 9.30
C GLY A 1 -7.13 2.22 8.68
N PRO A 2 -7.08 2.08 7.37
CA PRO A 2 -6.14 1.18 6.72
C PRO A 2 -4.69 1.65 6.92
N TRP A 3 -3.72 0.73 6.81
CA TRP A 3 -2.30 1.05 6.96
C TRP A 3 -1.80 2.13 5.98
N TRP A 4 -2.43 2.26 4.83
CA TRP A 4 -2.13 3.26 3.82
C TRP A 4 -2.80 4.63 4.06
N ALA A 5 -3.55 4.81 5.14
CA ALA A 5 -4.19 6.08 5.46
C ALA A 5 -3.23 7.30 5.45
N PRO A 6 -1.95 7.18 5.86
CA PRO A 6 -0.99 8.30 5.79
C PRO A 6 -0.70 8.85 4.39
N PHE A 7 -1.08 8.13 3.33
CA PHE A 7 -1.02 8.67 1.96
C PHE A 7 -2.16 9.65 1.64
N ASN A 8 -3.10 9.83 2.55
CA ASN A 8 -4.16 10.81 2.36
C ASN A 8 -3.58 12.23 2.31
N THR A 9 -3.92 12.96 1.25
CA THR A 9 -3.41 14.31 1.02
C THR A 9 -3.71 15.29 2.16
N ALA A 10 -4.82 15.12 2.88
CA ALA A 10 -5.15 15.95 4.03
C ALA A 10 -4.15 15.74 5.19
N LEU A 11 -3.73 14.50 5.44
CA LEU A 11 -2.74 14.19 6.48
C LEU A 11 -1.36 14.72 6.10
N THR A 12 -0.91 14.48 4.87
CA THR A 12 0.39 14.97 4.39
C THR A 12 0.45 16.48 4.32
N SER A 13 -0.63 17.14 3.89
CA SER A 13 -0.72 18.60 3.86
C SER A 13 -0.67 19.19 5.25
N SER A 14 -1.40 18.66 6.23
CA SER A 14 -1.37 19.17 7.60
C SER A 14 -0.01 18.94 8.27
N TYR A 15 0.67 17.84 7.99
CA TYR A 15 2.06 17.66 8.42
C TYR A 15 2.97 18.74 7.84
N ALA A 16 2.86 19.03 6.54
CA ALA A 16 3.74 19.97 5.87
C ALA A 16 3.49 21.43 6.29
N THR A 17 2.24 21.82 6.56
CA THR A 17 1.84 23.24 6.74
C THR A 17 1.48 23.60 8.17
N ASP A 18 0.88 22.72 8.95
CA ASP A 18 0.19 23.05 10.19
C ASP A 18 0.90 22.51 11.44
N ASP A 19 2.12 21.99 11.33
CA ASP A 19 2.84 21.31 12.41
C ASP A 19 2.05 20.15 13.07
N ALA A 20 1.12 19.57 12.32
CA ALA A 20 0.29 18.49 12.85
C ALA A 20 1.11 17.22 13.05
N GLU A 21 1.04 16.66 14.23
CA GLU A 21 1.59 15.35 14.55
C GLU A 21 0.49 14.29 14.45
N TRP A 22 0.71 13.28 13.62
CA TRP A 22 -0.22 12.17 13.46
C TRP A 22 0.35 10.94 14.16
N ILE A 23 -0.45 10.36 15.03
CA ILE A 23 -0.11 9.11 15.71
C ILE A 23 -0.92 7.96 15.15
N ASN A 24 -0.28 6.80 15.03
CA ASN A 24 -0.97 5.55 14.73
C ASN A 24 -1.37 4.85 16.01
N VAL A 25 -2.62 4.43 16.08
CA VAL A 25 -3.14 3.62 17.19
C VAL A 25 -3.67 2.30 16.63
N SER A 26 -3.45 1.22 17.37
CA SER A 26 -4.02 -0.08 17.02
C SER A 26 -5.56 -0.03 17.00
N ALA A 27 -6.18 -0.92 16.24
CA ALA A 27 -7.62 -1.09 16.26
C ALA A 27 -8.10 -1.45 17.69
N PRO A 28 -9.34 -1.09 18.06
CA PRO A 28 -9.88 -1.45 19.37
C PRO A 28 -9.87 -2.96 19.59
N VAL A 29 -9.52 -3.35 20.80
CA VAL A 29 -9.57 -4.75 21.24
C VAL A 29 -10.99 -5.05 21.70
N GLY A 30 -11.55 -6.16 21.24
CA GLY A 30 -12.86 -6.63 21.69
C GLY A 30 -12.86 -7.11 23.14
N GLU A 31 -14.03 -7.44 23.67
CA GLU A 31 -14.18 -7.99 25.04
C GLU A 31 -13.44 -9.32 25.22
N ASP A 32 -13.23 -10.06 24.15
CA ASP A 32 -12.49 -11.31 24.07
C ASP A 32 -10.95 -11.13 24.04
N GLY A 33 -10.46 -9.90 24.12
CA GLY A 33 -9.04 -9.58 24.07
C GLY A 33 -8.43 -9.60 22.65
N LYS A 34 -9.25 -9.68 21.60
CA LYS A 34 -8.80 -9.81 20.23
C LYS A 34 -9.16 -8.60 19.37
N ILE A 35 -8.32 -8.32 18.39
CA ILE A 35 -8.63 -7.39 17.31
C ILE A 35 -9.31 -8.19 16.20
N GLN A 36 -10.50 -7.79 15.82
CA GLN A 36 -11.22 -8.39 14.69
C GLN A 36 -11.21 -7.45 13.49
N SER A 37 -10.92 -8.00 12.32
CA SER A 37 -10.98 -7.29 11.05
C SER A 37 -11.81 -8.08 10.04
N ILE A 38 -12.53 -7.37 9.19
CA ILE A 38 -13.29 -7.98 8.12
C ILE A 38 -12.32 -8.36 7.00
N ASN A 39 -12.37 -9.63 6.57
CA ASN A 39 -11.69 -10.06 5.37
C ASN A 39 -12.40 -9.46 4.16
N THR A 40 -11.77 -8.46 3.54
CA THR A 40 -12.28 -7.83 2.32
C THR A 40 -11.95 -8.67 1.09
N GLN A 41 -12.70 -8.43 0.01
CA GLN A 41 -12.44 -9.12 -1.25
C GLN A 41 -11.01 -8.88 -1.74
N SER A 42 -10.43 -9.92 -2.33
CA SER A 42 -9.03 -9.95 -2.77
C SER A 42 -8.78 -9.31 -4.16
N TYR A 43 -9.77 -8.62 -4.73
CA TYR A 43 -9.62 -7.94 -6.02
C TYR A 43 -10.00 -6.46 -5.91
N ALA A 44 -9.25 -5.62 -6.61
CA ALA A 44 -9.45 -4.17 -6.59
C ALA A 44 -10.22 -3.65 -7.82
N GLY A 45 -10.45 -4.49 -8.84
CA GLY A 45 -11.15 -4.08 -10.05
C GLY A 45 -11.23 -5.19 -11.11
N PHE A 46 -11.80 -4.84 -12.23
CA PHE A 46 -11.97 -5.72 -13.38
C PHE A 46 -11.45 -5.06 -14.63
N VAL A 47 -10.88 -5.87 -15.52
CA VAL A 47 -10.54 -5.45 -16.86
C VAL A 47 -11.65 -5.89 -17.81
N ALA A 48 -12.26 -4.94 -18.51
CA ALA A 48 -13.30 -5.21 -19.48
C ALA A 48 -12.85 -4.78 -20.88
N VAL A 49 -13.09 -5.66 -21.86
CA VAL A 49 -12.82 -5.37 -23.26
C VAL A 49 -14.14 -5.20 -23.99
N ARG A 50 -14.26 -4.14 -24.80
CA ARG A 50 -15.47 -3.85 -25.56
C ARG A 50 -15.80 -5.00 -26.51
N LYS A 51 -17.05 -5.43 -26.53
CA LYS A 51 -17.55 -6.45 -27.48
C LYS A 51 -17.23 -6.04 -28.93
N GLY A 52 -16.63 -6.94 -29.68
CA GLY A 52 -16.24 -6.73 -31.09
C GLY A 52 -14.91 -5.95 -31.26
N TYR A 53 -14.13 -5.78 -30.19
CA TYR A 53 -12.75 -5.34 -30.32
C TYR A 53 -11.91 -6.43 -31.01
N GLU A 54 -11.10 -6.04 -32.00
CA GLU A 54 -10.41 -6.98 -32.90
C GLU A 54 -9.32 -7.81 -32.18
N HIS A 55 -8.69 -7.25 -31.15
CA HIS A 55 -7.58 -7.86 -30.41
C HIS A 55 -7.84 -7.93 -28.91
N PRO A 56 -8.86 -8.69 -28.45
CA PRO A 56 -9.21 -8.73 -27.02
C PRO A 56 -8.10 -9.33 -26.13
N GLU A 57 -7.21 -10.14 -26.68
CA GLU A 57 -6.08 -10.72 -25.98
C GLU A 57 -5.04 -9.71 -25.52
N ILE A 58 -5.06 -8.49 -26.04
CA ILE A 58 -4.13 -7.42 -25.64
C ILE A 58 -4.25 -7.07 -24.16
N ALA A 59 -5.47 -7.10 -23.62
CA ALA A 59 -5.70 -6.85 -22.21
C ALA A 59 -4.92 -7.84 -21.31
N MET A 60 -5.00 -9.14 -21.63
CA MET A 60 -4.27 -10.16 -20.90
C MET A 60 -2.76 -10.09 -21.12
N LYS A 61 -2.32 -9.72 -22.32
CA LYS A 61 -0.89 -9.52 -22.59
C LYS A 61 -0.31 -8.39 -21.73
N ILE A 62 -1.03 -7.27 -21.60
CA ILE A 62 -0.60 -6.15 -20.76
C ILE A 62 -0.57 -6.57 -19.28
N VAL A 63 -1.59 -7.28 -18.80
CA VAL A 63 -1.62 -7.81 -17.43
C VAL A 63 -0.43 -8.73 -17.16
N ASN A 64 -0.12 -9.65 -18.10
CA ASN A 64 1.01 -10.56 -17.95
C ASN A 64 2.35 -9.81 -17.92
N VAL A 65 2.53 -8.82 -18.79
CA VAL A 65 3.73 -7.97 -18.80
C VAL A 65 3.85 -7.22 -17.47
N ASN A 66 2.78 -6.60 -17.00
CA ASN A 66 2.79 -5.92 -15.71
C ASN A 66 3.13 -6.87 -14.55
N ALA A 67 2.57 -8.08 -14.54
CA ALA A 67 2.84 -9.07 -13.49
C ALA A 67 4.29 -9.58 -13.53
N GLU A 68 4.89 -9.68 -14.71
CA GLU A 68 6.27 -10.13 -14.87
C GLU A 68 7.28 -9.04 -14.47
N TYR A 69 7.08 -7.81 -14.95
CA TYR A 69 8.04 -6.73 -14.76
C TYR A 69 7.88 -5.93 -13.47
N SER A 70 6.66 -5.85 -12.90
CA SER A 70 6.44 -5.06 -11.68
C SER A 70 7.18 -5.58 -10.44
N LYS A 71 7.56 -6.87 -10.43
CA LYS A 71 8.16 -7.51 -9.25
C LYS A 71 9.68 -7.68 -9.30
N GLN A 72 10.28 -7.61 -10.48
CA GLN A 72 11.66 -8.08 -10.69
C GLN A 72 12.58 -7.03 -11.33
N ASP A 73 12.03 -5.93 -11.80
CA ASP A 73 12.85 -4.94 -12.49
C ASP A 73 13.53 -3.99 -11.51
N THR A 74 14.77 -4.32 -11.17
CA THR A 74 15.70 -3.47 -10.43
C THR A 74 16.67 -2.73 -11.36
N SER A 75 16.36 -2.62 -12.65
CA SER A 75 17.18 -1.87 -13.61
C SER A 75 17.28 -0.39 -13.20
N ASP A 76 18.40 0.25 -13.55
CA ASP A 76 18.61 1.68 -13.29
C ASP A 76 17.48 2.53 -13.86
N ALA A 77 16.92 2.15 -15.01
CA ALA A 77 15.79 2.85 -15.62
C ALA A 77 14.50 2.74 -14.77
N SER A 78 14.24 1.57 -14.19
CA SER A 78 13.10 1.37 -13.28
C SER A 78 13.28 2.15 -11.99
N LEU A 79 14.47 2.15 -11.41
CA LEU A 79 14.79 2.92 -10.21
C LEU A 79 14.68 4.43 -10.48
N GLU A 80 15.18 4.92 -11.62
CA GLU A 80 15.05 6.34 -12.01
C GLU A 80 13.59 6.78 -12.15
N ILE A 81 12.73 5.95 -12.74
CA ILE A 81 11.30 6.25 -12.84
C ILE A 81 10.67 6.33 -11.44
N ARG A 82 11.03 5.44 -10.53
CA ARG A 82 10.49 5.41 -9.16
C ARG A 82 10.98 6.58 -8.32
N GLU A 83 12.24 6.98 -8.44
CA GLU A 83 12.78 8.17 -7.77
C GLU A 83 12.06 9.45 -8.21
N ASN A 84 11.87 9.63 -9.51
CA ASN A 84 11.28 10.85 -10.07
C ASN A 84 9.75 10.86 -10.00
N GLN A 85 9.11 9.68 -9.97
CA GLN A 85 7.66 9.53 -9.97
C GLN A 85 7.25 8.29 -9.14
N PRO A 86 7.39 8.33 -7.82
CA PRO A 86 7.23 7.15 -6.95
C PRO A 86 5.87 6.44 -7.03
N LEU A 87 4.85 7.09 -7.57
CA LEU A 87 3.53 6.49 -7.81
C LEU A 87 3.21 6.29 -9.30
N ALA A 88 4.18 6.49 -10.20
CA ALA A 88 3.93 6.43 -11.65
C ALA A 88 3.45 5.04 -12.12
N TYR A 89 3.92 3.98 -11.49
CA TYR A 89 3.53 2.62 -11.86
C TYR A 89 2.03 2.34 -11.64
N PHE A 90 1.38 3.00 -10.67
CA PHE A 90 -0.07 2.90 -10.50
C PHE A 90 -0.86 3.52 -11.66
N ASN A 91 -0.23 4.38 -12.43
CA ASN A 91 -0.84 5.02 -13.60
C ASN A 91 -0.62 4.22 -14.88
N TRP A 92 0.10 3.09 -14.84
CA TRP A 92 0.28 2.26 -16.02
C TRP A 92 -1.05 1.64 -16.45
N PRO A 93 -1.30 1.59 -17.77
CA PRO A 93 -2.52 0.98 -18.27
C PRO A 93 -2.66 -0.46 -17.80
N LEU A 94 -3.84 -0.80 -17.26
CA LEU A 94 -4.15 -2.15 -16.79
C LEU A 94 -3.13 -2.66 -15.75
N TYR A 95 -2.60 -1.77 -14.89
CA TYR A 95 -1.75 -2.20 -13.78
C TYR A 95 -2.48 -3.29 -12.99
N CYS A 96 -1.84 -4.43 -12.89
CA CYS A 96 -2.33 -5.58 -12.15
C CYS A 96 -1.19 -6.20 -11.39
N GLU A 97 -1.36 -6.30 -10.09
CA GLU A 97 -0.40 -6.94 -9.22
C GLU A 97 -1.05 -8.12 -8.51
N VAL A 98 -0.43 -9.29 -8.61
CA VAL A 98 -0.83 -10.48 -7.87
C VAL A 98 0.17 -10.67 -6.74
N GLN A 99 -0.26 -10.44 -5.52
CA GLN A 99 0.59 -10.52 -4.33
C GLN A 99 0.00 -11.48 -3.31
N PRO A 100 0.84 -12.09 -2.45
CA PRO A 100 0.37 -12.74 -1.23
C PRO A 100 -0.46 -11.78 -0.38
N GLY A 101 -1.49 -12.28 0.29
CA GLY A 101 -2.36 -11.45 1.13
C GLY A 101 -1.63 -10.68 2.25
N ASN A 102 -0.45 -11.13 2.65
CA ASN A 102 0.42 -10.51 3.65
C ASN A 102 1.62 -9.77 3.03
N ASN A 103 1.59 -9.45 1.74
CA ASN A 103 2.75 -8.85 1.05
C ASN A 103 3.23 -7.56 1.73
N ALA A 104 2.30 -6.67 2.10
CA ALA A 104 2.65 -5.41 2.77
C ALA A 104 3.36 -5.65 4.12
N GLN A 105 2.97 -6.69 4.86
CA GLN A 105 3.65 -7.11 6.08
C GLN A 105 5.07 -7.60 5.79
N LEU A 106 5.23 -8.52 4.84
CA LEU A 106 6.53 -9.07 4.45
C LEU A 106 7.51 -7.97 4.02
N MET A 107 7.04 -7.04 3.17
CA MET A 107 7.85 -5.89 2.75
C MET A 107 8.30 -5.04 3.94
N THR A 108 7.41 -4.79 4.89
CA THR A 108 7.76 -4.04 6.11
C THR A 108 8.79 -4.79 6.95
N GLU A 109 8.63 -6.09 7.14
CA GLU A 109 9.58 -6.94 7.88
C GLU A 109 10.98 -6.92 7.23
N HIS A 110 11.05 -6.98 5.89
CA HIS A 110 12.31 -6.87 5.16
C HIS A 110 12.97 -5.48 5.34
N VAL A 111 12.18 -4.41 5.22
CA VAL A 111 12.70 -3.06 5.42
C VAL A 111 13.18 -2.83 6.85
N LEU A 112 12.43 -3.27 7.86
CA LEU A 112 12.84 -3.20 9.25
C LEU A 112 14.13 -3.98 9.49
N ALA A 113 14.25 -5.17 8.91
CA ALA A 113 15.47 -5.98 9.01
C ALA A 113 16.67 -5.30 8.36
N ALA A 114 16.48 -4.57 7.25
CA ALA A 114 17.54 -3.79 6.61
C ALA A 114 17.88 -2.50 7.39
N MET A 115 16.93 -1.91 8.08
CA MET A 115 17.19 -0.78 8.98
C MET A 115 18.03 -1.18 10.20
N ASP A 116 17.87 -2.42 10.68
CA ASP A 116 18.65 -2.98 11.80
C ASP A 116 20.02 -3.52 11.34
N ASP A 117 20.10 -4.02 10.10
CA ASP A 117 21.31 -4.64 9.53
C ASP A 117 21.50 -4.21 8.07
N GLU A 118 22.37 -3.25 7.86
CA GLU A 118 22.64 -2.61 6.57
C GLU A 118 23.09 -3.61 5.47
N SER A 119 23.65 -4.77 5.86
CA SER A 119 24.03 -5.82 4.90
C SER A 119 22.84 -6.44 4.16
N LYS A 120 21.62 -6.23 4.64
CA LYS A 120 20.38 -6.72 4.03
C LYS A 120 19.80 -5.76 2.97
N VAL A 121 20.33 -4.55 2.85
CA VAL A 121 19.83 -3.56 1.87
C VAL A 121 19.92 -4.10 0.45
N ASP A 122 20.98 -4.81 0.11
CA ASP A 122 21.16 -5.40 -1.23
C ASP A 122 20.15 -6.53 -1.55
N THR A 123 19.41 -7.00 -0.56
CA THR A 123 18.38 -8.04 -0.75
C THR A 123 16.99 -7.47 -0.97
N LEU A 124 16.83 -6.16 -0.80
CA LEU A 124 15.55 -5.49 -0.97
C LEU A 124 15.13 -5.42 -2.44
N THR A 125 13.85 -5.61 -2.68
CA THR A 125 13.26 -5.27 -3.98
C THR A 125 13.29 -3.76 -4.20
N SER A 126 13.06 -3.31 -5.42
CA SER A 126 13.02 -1.87 -5.73
C SER A 126 11.96 -1.11 -4.93
N ASP A 127 10.80 -1.72 -4.64
CA ASP A 127 9.78 -1.11 -3.79
C ASP A 127 10.24 -1.01 -2.34
N GLU A 128 10.78 -2.09 -1.79
CA GLU A 128 11.32 -2.12 -0.43
C GLU A 128 12.48 -1.14 -0.26
N LEU A 129 13.35 -1.03 -1.27
CA LEU A 129 14.45 -0.06 -1.26
C LEU A 129 13.92 1.38 -1.23
N SER A 130 12.87 1.68 -1.98
CA SER A 130 12.19 2.99 -1.94
C SER A 130 11.65 3.29 -0.54
N TYR A 131 11.02 2.32 0.13
CA TYR A 131 10.49 2.50 1.49
C TYR A 131 11.62 2.64 2.52
N TYR A 132 12.69 1.86 2.37
CA TYR A 132 13.90 1.99 3.18
C TYR A 132 14.50 3.40 3.06
N GLN A 133 14.67 3.91 1.83
CA GLN A 133 15.22 5.23 1.59
C GLN A 133 14.34 6.33 2.19
N SER A 134 13.03 6.27 2.00
CA SER A 134 12.10 7.22 2.62
C SER A 134 12.16 7.18 4.14
N ALA A 135 12.29 5.99 4.73
CA ALA A 135 12.44 5.86 6.18
C ALA A 135 13.75 6.49 6.67
N GLN A 136 14.86 6.28 5.97
CA GLN A 136 16.15 6.91 6.31
C GLN A 136 16.09 8.43 6.19
N ASN A 137 15.50 8.96 5.12
CA ASN A 137 15.33 10.40 4.92
C ASN A 137 14.49 11.03 6.05
N TYR A 138 13.36 10.38 6.40
CA TYR A 138 12.51 10.84 7.49
C TYR A 138 13.28 10.88 8.82
N LEU A 139 13.93 9.80 9.19
CA LEU A 139 14.69 9.71 10.44
C LEU A 139 15.89 10.67 10.51
N ALA A 140 16.54 10.93 9.36
CA ALA A 140 17.62 11.91 9.28
C ALA A 140 17.10 13.33 9.52
N ALA A 141 15.97 13.69 8.91
CA ALA A 141 15.33 14.99 9.12
C ALA A 141 14.91 15.18 10.58
N GLU A 142 14.27 14.18 11.19
CA GLU A 142 13.90 14.18 12.62
C GLU A 142 15.12 14.40 13.53
N LYS A 143 16.22 13.68 13.25
CA LYS A 143 17.46 13.82 14.02
C LYS A 143 18.07 15.21 13.94
N GLU A 144 17.88 15.90 12.82
CA GLU A 144 18.31 17.28 12.61
C GLU A 144 17.32 18.32 13.15
N GLY A 145 16.20 17.91 13.70
CA GLY A 145 15.10 18.78 14.15
C GLY A 145 14.42 19.51 12.99
N LYS A 146 14.42 18.91 11.81
CA LYS A 146 13.79 19.43 10.60
C LYS A 146 12.57 18.58 10.24
N LYS A 147 11.64 19.19 9.51
CA LYS A 147 10.57 18.42 8.86
C LYS A 147 11.13 17.67 7.66
N ALA A 148 10.75 16.41 7.55
CA ALA A 148 11.00 15.62 6.37
C ALA A 148 10.10 16.07 5.21
N ASP A 149 10.43 15.66 4.00
CA ASP A 149 9.51 15.78 2.87
C ASP A 149 8.20 15.03 3.15
N SER A 150 7.10 15.53 2.64
CA SER A 150 5.76 14.94 2.90
C SER A 150 5.60 13.53 2.31
N ALA A 151 6.32 13.21 1.24
CA ALA A 151 6.32 11.87 0.67
C ALA A 151 7.09 10.90 1.57
N ASP A 152 8.27 11.29 2.07
CA ASP A 152 9.05 10.48 3.03
C ASP A 152 8.28 10.27 4.33
N TYR A 153 7.63 11.31 4.85
CA TYR A 153 6.73 11.20 6.00
C TYR A 153 5.61 10.20 5.76
N SER A 154 4.92 10.30 4.61
CA SER A 154 3.81 9.40 4.28
C SER A 154 4.24 7.94 4.17
N GLN A 155 5.38 7.70 3.52
CA GLN A 155 5.96 6.36 3.38
C GLN A 155 6.35 5.80 4.74
N TYR A 156 7.06 6.57 5.56
CA TYR A 156 7.46 6.15 6.90
C TYR A 156 6.25 5.84 7.77
N MET A 157 5.27 6.73 7.84
CA MET A 157 4.08 6.54 8.66
C MET A 157 3.21 5.37 8.20
N SER A 158 3.09 5.12 6.90
CA SER A 158 2.30 4.01 6.37
C SER A 158 3.03 2.68 6.45
N ARG A 159 4.23 2.61 5.88
CA ARG A 159 4.96 1.35 5.70
C ARG A 159 5.68 0.90 6.95
N ILE A 160 6.21 1.81 7.75
CA ILE A 160 6.93 1.46 8.96
C ILE A 160 6.00 1.52 10.17
N VAL A 161 5.46 2.69 10.49
CA VAL A 161 4.72 2.87 11.75
C VAL A 161 3.40 2.10 11.75
N SER A 162 2.56 2.28 10.71
CA SER A 162 1.24 1.64 10.67
C SER A 162 1.34 0.12 10.52
N MET A 163 2.22 -0.36 9.65
CA MET A 163 2.40 -1.81 9.46
C MET A 163 3.04 -2.48 10.66
N SER A 164 4.03 -1.86 11.32
CA SER A 164 4.60 -2.42 12.57
C SER A 164 3.53 -2.60 13.64
N ARG A 165 2.60 -1.64 13.77
CA ARG A 165 1.47 -1.78 14.70
C ARG A 165 0.55 -2.96 14.36
N MET A 166 0.33 -3.22 13.06
CA MET A 166 -0.46 -4.38 12.63
C MET A 166 0.28 -5.70 12.85
N ILE A 167 1.60 -5.73 12.69
CA ILE A 167 2.43 -6.90 12.95
C ILE A 167 2.46 -7.22 14.46
N GLU A 168 2.64 -6.21 15.29
CA GLU A 168 2.66 -6.35 16.76
C GLU A 168 1.30 -6.77 17.32
N ASN A 169 0.21 -6.36 16.67
CA ASN A 169 -1.17 -6.59 17.12
C ASN A 169 -1.99 -7.23 15.98
N PRO A 170 -1.74 -8.50 15.65
CA PRO A 170 -2.41 -9.17 14.55
C PRO A 170 -3.90 -9.27 14.79
N ALA A 171 -4.69 -9.00 13.75
CA ALA A 171 -6.13 -9.15 13.80
C ALA A 171 -6.58 -10.54 13.38
N ASP A 172 -7.59 -11.07 14.05
CA ASP A 172 -8.35 -12.22 13.57
C ASP A 172 -9.26 -11.76 12.42
N PHE A 173 -9.13 -12.38 11.25
CA PHE A 173 -9.97 -12.07 10.11
C PHE A 173 -11.29 -12.84 10.19
N VAL A 174 -12.38 -12.10 10.16
CA VAL A 174 -13.73 -12.67 10.08
C VAL A 174 -14.30 -12.50 8.69
N THR A 175 -14.91 -13.55 8.19
CA THR A 175 -15.64 -13.48 6.93
C THR A 175 -16.96 -12.73 7.16
N PRO A 176 -17.23 -11.63 6.44
CA PRO A 176 -18.51 -10.94 6.59
C PRO A 176 -19.64 -11.85 6.20
N ALA A 177 -20.78 -11.71 6.91
CA ALA A 177 -21.98 -12.49 6.61
C ALA A 177 -22.54 -12.21 5.20
N PHE A 178 -22.23 -11.03 4.64
CA PHE A 178 -22.65 -10.60 3.32
C PHE A 178 -21.44 -10.03 2.56
N TYR A 179 -21.05 -10.69 1.48
CA TYR A 179 -20.01 -10.23 0.56
C TYR A 179 -20.55 -9.30 -0.52
N GLU A 180 -21.80 -9.45 -0.87
CA GLU A 180 -22.44 -8.75 -1.97
C GLU A 180 -23.80 -8.20 -1.55
N THR A 181 -24.23 -7.14 -2.21
CA THR A 181 -25.58 -6.63 -2.08
C THR A 181 -26.55 -7.68 -2.61
N THR A 182 -27.60 -7.97 -1.87
CA THR A 182 -28.69 -8.79 -2.40
C THR A 182 -29.36 -8.06 -3.56
N GLU A 183 -30.04 -8.79 -4.45
CA GLU A 183 -30.77 -8.21 -5.57
C GLU A 183 -31.73 -7.11 -5.11
N SER A 184 -32.43 -7.33 -4.00
CA SER A 184 -33.35 -6.33 -3.41
C SER A 184 -32.61 -5.09 -2.87
N MET A 185 -31.39 -5.22 -2.37
CA MET A 185 -30.57 -4.08 -1.94
C MET A 185 -30.05 -3.31 -3.15
N ALA A 186 -29.60 -4.00 -4.20
CA ALA A 186 -29.15 -3.36 -5.42
C ALA A 186 -30.25 -2.54 -6.10
N ILE A 187 -31.47 -3.08 -6.15
CA ILE A 187 -32.64 -2.37 -6.72
C ILE A 187 -32.99 -1.12 -5.89
N ARG A 188 -32.89 -1.19 -4.57
CA ARG A 188 -33.24 -0.08 -3.67
C ARG A 188 -32.14 0.97 -3.59
N TRP A 189 -30.89 0.60 -3.81
CA TRP A 189 -29.77 1.53 -3.70
C TRP A 189 -29.92 2.75 -4.63
N ALA A 190 -30.29 2.51 -5.88
CA ALA A 190 -30.51 3.55 -6.86
C ALA A 190 -31.67 4.52 -6.51
N SER A 191 -32.50 4.20 -5.53
CA SER A 191 -33.58 5.07 -5.05
C SER A 191 -33.23 5.83 -3.77
N LEU A 192 -32.01 5.64 -3.23
CA LEU A 192 -31.51 6.31 -2.04
C LEU A 192 -30.49 7.40 -2.34
N GLU A 193 -30.00 7.47 -3.58
CA GLU A 193 -29.18 8.56 -4.13
C GLU A 193 -30.09 9.69 -4.67
#